data_af310bb2ed0d2e7ce5bbefd8060de872
#
_entry.id   af310bb2ed0d2e7ce5bbefd8060de872
#
_cell.length_a   1.000
_cell.length_b   1.000
_cell.length_c   1.000
_cell.angle_alpha   90.00
_cell.angle_beta   90.00
_cell.angle_gamma   90.00
#
_symmetry.space_group_name_H-M   'P 1'
#
loop_
_entity.id
_entity.type
_entity.pdbx_description
1 polymer ?
#
loop_
_entity_poly.entity_id
_entity_poly.type
_entity_poly.pdbx_seq_one_letter_code
_entity_poly.pdbx_strand_id
1 'polypeptide(L)'
;MKRRILFILPVMAMLLAGCVPVGDSSGVADSISDFSSDATSSSSDEERKDSFYRAPDQGIIYYDVSRAGEMDSVPAIGDVNLLVIPVIIDGYRSAATSKTRSDIQKVMFGETNDTSWESVASFYQKSSYGKLNLSGTVTNWFDSGYSSSDMISLENRNIDSVSILMEDAIEWVRNTQPQIDLKDYDNDSDGHIDAVWMIYSAPSDLNNVFWAYVYWNYRNQNNKNTANPTPFAYAWASFDFMYEGYGTSGIDGHTFIHETGHLLGLDDYYDYDGKTSPMGVIDMMDNNIIDHNGFSKFALGWTNPYIVTGDADIEISPASSSGDAILLAADWNGNPFDEYILLELYTPDGLNERDSNSAYPGNNRRGFTIPGIRMYHVDARLYDTQENTYVDSLNSNAYIGASNSESWSFLDTNKGKFKLLSLVDANKNARYLSSPYAIANNNTLFTQGKIFAFQDYKSAFPLGNSLKMNDATTFPFSIEFSQVNSDIAKIKIRVI
;
A
#
# COMPACT_ATOMS: atom_id res chain seq x y z
N MET A 1 0.48 -26.74 -3.65
CA MET A 1 0.80 -26.21 -4.98
C MET A 1 2.10 -25.45 -4.88
N LYS A 2 3.09 -25.71 -5.75
CA LYS A 2 4.37 -24.98 -5.71
C LYS A 2 4.14 -23.61 -6.30
N ARG A 3 4.20 -22.56 -5.47
CA ARG A 3 4.25 -21.16 -5.94
C ARG A 3 5.49 -21.02 -6.81
N ARG A 4 5.32 -20.70 -8.08
CA ARG A 4 6.44 -20.31 -8.96
C ARG A 4 6.66 -18.82 -8.74
N ILE A 5 7.78 -18.50 -8.16
CA ILE A 5 8.26 -17.14 -7.95
C ILE A 5 8.65 -16.59 -9.31
N LEU A 6 8.00 -15.53 -9.73
CA LEU A 6 8.36 -14.78 -10.93
C LEU A 6 9.58 -13.91 -10.60
N PHE A 7 10.75 -14.28 -11.06
CA PHE A 7 11.92 -13.39 -11.06
C PHE A 7 11.81 -12.44 -12.24
N ILE A 8 11.24 -11.28 -12.06
CA ILE A 8 11.46 -10.15 -12.96
C ILE A 8 12.71 -9.45 -12.45
N LEU A 9 13.84 -9.66 -13.11
CA LEU A 9 15.06 -8.92 -12.86
C LEU A 9 14.87 -7.48 -13.37
N PRO A 10 14.96 -6.46 -12.54
CA PRO A 10 15.06 -5.10 -13.05
C PRO A 10 16.42 -4.95 -13.72
N VAL A 11 16.41 -4.63 -15.00
CA VAL A 11 17.62 -4.18 -15.71
C VAL A 11 17.92 -2.78 -15.22
N MET A 12 18.85 -2.68 -14.29
CA MET A 12 19.40 -1.42 -13.82
C MET A 12 20.29 -0.84 -14.91
N ALA A 13 19.77 0.03 -15.77
CA ALA A 13 20.56 0.83 -16.70
C ALA A 13 21.07 2.06 -15.97
N MET A 14 22.33 2.03 -15.54
CA MET A 14 23.07 3.24 -15.15
C MET A 14 23.24 4.13 -16.39
N LEU A 15 22.59 5.27 -16.40
CA LEU A 15 22.94 6.38 -17.27
C LEU A 15 23.53 7.51 -16.44
N LEU A 16 24.84 7.65 -16.56
CA LEU A 16 25.60 8.82 -16.12
C LEU A 16 25.23 10.01 -17.01
N ALA A 17 24.68 11.05 -16.49
CA ALA A 17 24.62 12.35 -17.17
C ALA A 17 24.92 13.49 -16.19
N GLY A 18 25.78 14.35 -16.68
CA GLY A 18 26.60 15.29 -15.99
C GLY A 18 25.91 16.54 -15.42
N CYS A 19 26.65 17.14 -14.53
CA CYS A 19 26.45 18.42 -13.85
C CYS A 19 26.35 19.63 -14.78
N VAL A 20 25.45 20.55 -14.43
CA VAL A 20 25.70 22.01 -14.63
C VAL A 20 25.12 22.77 -13.43
N PRO A 21 25.84 23.67 -12.82
CA PRO A 21 25.43 24.44 -11.65
C PRO A 21 24.92 25.84 -12.02
N VAL A 22 23.90 26.32 -11.30
CA VAL A 22 23.59 27.78 -11.17
C VAL A 22 22.82 27.92 -9.87
N GLY A 23 23.18 28.70 -8.89
CA GLY A 23 23.47 30.09 -8.83
C GLY A 23 22.64 30.70 -7.71
N ASP A 24 23.30 31.29 -6.74
CA ASP A 24 22.85 32.02 -5.55
C ASP A 24 21.77 33.07 -5.82
N SER A 25 20.83 33.22 -4.85
CA SER A 25 20.44 34.56 -4.38
C SER A 25 19.76 34.56 -3.01
N SER A 26 20.49 34.97 -2.04
CA SER A 26 20.26 35.88 -0.87
C SER A 26 18.85 36.36 -0.53
N GLY A 27 18.42 36.09 0.71
CA GLY A 27 18.23 37.08 1.77
C GLY A 27 16.85 37.69 1.92
N VAL A 28 16.30 37.60 3.09
CA VAL A 28 15.96 38.71 4.00
C VAL A 28 15.43 38.13 5.32
N ALA A 29 16.00 38.60 6.42
CA ALA A 29 15.57 38.39 7.80
C ALA A 29 14.60 39.51 8.22
N ASP A 30 13.96 39.26 9.33
CA ASP A 30 13.38 40.13 10.35
C ASP A 30 11.93 39.74 10.66
N SER A 31 11.45 39.63 11.88
CA SER A 31 11.79 40.23 13.14
C SER A 31 11.10 39.52 14.31
N ILE A 32 11.80 39.49 15.43
CA ILE A 32 11.35 39.04 16.75
C ILE A 32 10.43 40.13 17.36
N SER A 33 9.37 39.71 18.07
CA SER A 33 8.81 40.53 19.13
C SER A 33 8.42 39.69 20.35
N ASP A 34 9.13 39.97 21.43
CA ASP A 34 8.90 39.58 22.80
C ASP A 34 7.49 39.91 23.31
N PHE A 35 6.93 39.05 24.12
CA PHE A 35 6.05 39.49 25.21
C PHE A 35 6.31 38.68 26.49
N SER A 36 6.50 39.44 27.56
CA SER A 36 6.92 39.07 28.89
C SER A 36 5.83 38.44 29.74
N SER A 37 6.33 37.69 30.69
CA SER A 37 5.78 37.09 31.90
C SER A 37 4.73 37.89 32.68
N ASP A 38 3.74 37.18 33.24
CA ASP A 38 3.34 37.40 34.62
C ASP A 38 2.93 36.08 35.30
N ALA A 39 3.57 35.83 36.41
CA ALA A 39 3.34 34.68 37.27
C ALA A 39 2.30 35.01 38.32
N THR A 40 1.27 34.20 38.46
CA THR A 40 0.53 34.09 39.74
C THR A 40 0.26 32.62 40.04
N SER A 41 0.82 32.22 41.18
CA SER A 41 0.64 30.91 41.82
C SER A 41 -0.77 30.71 42.35
N SER A 42 -1.41 29.57 42.02
CA SER A 42 -2.39 28.96 42.91
C SER A 42 -2.37 27.44 42.74
N SER A 43 -2.20 26.77 43.87
CA SER A 43 -2.25 25.32 44.02
C SER A 43 -3.61 24.77 43.68
N SER A 44 -3.68 23.79 42.80
CA SER A 44 -4.71 22.75 42.81
C SER A 44 -4.39 21.74 41.73
N ASP A 45 -4.62 20.49 41.96
CA ASP A 45 -4.60 19.32 41.11
C ASP A 45 -4.20 19.62 39.68
N GLU A 46 -2.93 19.36 39.32
CA GLU A 46 -2.51 19.37 37.94
C GLU A 46 -3.36 18.33 37.22
N GLU A 47 -4.37 18.78 36.48
CA GLU A 47 -5.00 18.00 35.45
C GLU A 47 -3.88 17.50 34.54
N ARG A 48 -3.62 16.21 34.56
CA ARG A 48 -2.60 15.54 33.79
C ARG A 48 -2.91 15.81 32.32
N LYS A 49 -2.20 16.73 31.71
CA LYS A 49 -2.38 17.07 30.30
C LYS A 49 -1.79 15.91 29.46
N ASP A 50 -2.65 15.17 28.79
CA ASP A 50 -2.22 14.10 27.89
C ASP A 50 -1.24 14.65 26.83
N SER A 51 -0.14 13.92 26.63
CA SER A 51 0.90 14.31 25.69
C SER A 51 0.69 13.58 24.37
N PHE A 52 -0.33 14.00 23.62
CA PHE A 52 -0.59 13.52 22.27
C PHE A 52 -1.33 14.57 21.43
N TYR A 53 -1.23 14.42 20.11
CA TYR A 53 -1.96 15.26 19.14
C TYR A 53 -2.25 14.47 17.88
N ARG A 54 -3.18 14.94 17.04
CA ARG A 54 -3.41 14.34 15.71
C ARG A 54 -2.29 14.72 14.75
N ALA A 55 -1.77 13.76 14.01
CA ALA A 55 -0.85 14.04 12.90
C ALA A 55 -1.48 15.08 11.96
N PRO A 56 -0.68 16.01 11.42
CA PRO A 56 -1.17 16.92 10.41
C PRO A 56 -1.62 16.15 9.17
N ASP A 57 -2.50 16.76 8.40
CA ASP A 57 -2.91 16.21 7.11
C ASP A 57 -1.69 16.16 6.19
N GLN A 58 -1.39 14.99 5.66
CA GLN A 58 -0.24 14.76 4.79
C GLN A 58 -0.51 15.24 3.35
N GLY A 59 -1.77 15.58 3.04
CA GLY A 59 -2.18 15.95 1.69
C GLY A 59 -2.19 14.76 0.73
N ILE A 60 -2.09 15.04 -0.55
CA ILE A 60 -2.00 14.01 -1.59
C ILE A 60 -0.56 13.52 -1.67
N ILE A 61 -0.36 12.24 -1.47
CA ILE A 61 0.92 11.58 -1.68
C ILE A 61 0.86 10.90 -3.04
N TYR A 62 1.55 11.47 -4.03
CA TYR A 62 1.62 10.96 -5.41
C TYR A 62 2.80 10.00 -5.60
N TYR A 63 3.07 9.12 -4.68
CA TYR A 63 4.28 8.33 -4.76
C TYR A 63 3.98 6.85 -4.75
N ASP A 64 4.71 6.13 -5.57
CA ASP A 64 5.03 4.77 -5.22
C ASP A 64 5.67 4.79 -3.83
N VAL A 65 4.98 4.23 -2.84
CA VAL A 65 5.44 4.22 -1.45
C VAL A 65 6.78 3.50 -1.33
N SER A 66 7.09 2.57 -2.25
CA SER A 66 8.38 1.88 -2.34
C SER A 66 9.46 2.72 -3.01
N ARG A 67 9.08 3.77 -3.77
CA ARG A 67 9.99 4.62 -4.54
C ARG A 67 9.56 6.09 -4.49
N ALA A 68 9.59 6.65 -3.29
CA ALA A 68 9.20 8.02 -3.05
C ALA A 68 9.89 8.99 -4.02
N GLY A 69 9.15 9.55 -4.96
CA GLY A 69 9.56 10.67 -5.80
C GLY A 69 9.83 10.38 -7.28
N GLU A 70 9.79 9.15 -7.78
CA GLU A 70 10.12 8.88 -9.19
C GLU A 70 8.98 8.35 -10.06
N MET A 71 7.88 7.90 -9.47
CA MET A 71 6.84 7.24 -10.24
C MET A 71 5.53 7.99 -10.17
N ASP A 72 5.04 8.36 -11.33
CA ASP A 72 3.68 8.83 -11.50
C ASP A 72 2.75 7.66 -11.14
N SER A 73 1.90 7.86 -10.17
CA SER A 73 0.91 6.88 -9.71
C SER A 73 -0.48 7.50 -9.71
N VAL A 74 -1.48 6.66 -9.57
CA VAL A 74 -2.87 7.11 -9.45
C VAL A 74 -3.00 7.99 -8.20
N PRO A 75 -3.62 9.18 -8.28
CA PRO A 75 -3.87 10.00 -7.11
C PRO A 75 -4.65 9.25 -6.03
N ALA A 76 -4.14 9.27 -4.79
CA ALA A 76 -4.74 8.54 -3.68
C ALA A 76 -5.96 9.25 -3.05
N ILE A 77 -6.26 10.49 -3.45
CA ILE A 77 -7.33 11.33 -2.91
C ILE A 77 -8.04 12.06 -4.06
N GLY A 78 -9.35 12.16 -3.97
CA GLY A 78 -10.20 12.89 -4.92
C GLY A 78 -11.07 11.98 -5.77
N ASP A 79 -11.66 12.56 -6.79
CA ASP A 79 -12.41 11.86 -7.83
C ASP A 79 -11.42 11.48 -8.94
N VAL A 80 -11.20 10.19 -9.14
CA VAL A 80 -10.16 9.66 -10.03
C VAL A 80 -10.76 8.72 -11.05
N ASN A 81 -10.39 8.93 -12.31
CA ASN A 81 -10.85 8.11 -13.42
C ASN A 81 -9.80 7.08 -13.84
N LEU A 82 -10.23 5.83 -14.00
CA LEU A 82 -9.40 4.73 -14.50
C LEU A 82 -9.86 4.29 -15.89
N LEU A 83 -8.92 4.09 -16.80
CA LEU A 83 -9.19 3.50 -18.11
C LEU A 83 -9.00 1.99 -18.07
N VAL A 84 -10.07 1.24 -18.35
CA VAL A 84 -10.04 -0.23 -18.34
C VAL A 84 -10.21 -0.75 -19.77
N ILE A 85 -9.21 -1.47 -20.26
CA ILE A 85 -9.19 -2.04 -21.60
C ILE A 85 -9.22 -3.58 -21.53
N PRO A 86 -10.36 -4.21 -21.83
CA PRO A 86 -10.40 -5.66 -22.03
C PRO A 86 -9.59 -6.06 -23.27
N VAL A 87 -8.68 -7.01 -23.14
CA VAL A 87 -7.71 -7.40 -24.18
C VAL A 87 -7.95 -8.85 -24.65
N ILE A 88 -8.08 -9.03 -25.94
CA ILE A 88 -8.12 -10.37 -26.56
C ILE A 88 -6.69 -10.84 -26.85
N ILE A 89 -6.32 -11.96 -26.22
CA ILE A 89 -5.11 -12.71 -26.60
C ILE A 89 -5.51 -13.76 -27.63
N ASP A 90 -4.75 -13.85 -28.72
CA ASP A 90 -5.05 -14.79 -29.79
C ASP A 90 -5.04 -16.23 -29.31
N GLY A 91 -6.03 -17.01 -29.76
CA GLY A 91 -6.33 -18.34 -29.21
C GLY A 91 -7.31 -18.35 -28.04
N TYR A 92 -7.58 -17.21 -27.38
CA TYR A 92 -8.48 -17.09 -26.22
C TYR A 92 -9.68 -16.17 -26.47
N ARG A 93 -10.03 -15.92 -27.69
CA ARG A 93 -11.14 -15.06 -28.13
C ARG A 93 -12.51 -15.48 -27.58
N SER A 94 -12.70 -16.76 -27.26
CA SER A 94 -13.97 -17.26 -26.72
C SER A 94 -14.34 -16.68 -25.36
N ALA A 95 -13.38 -16.17 -24.59
CA ALA A 95 -13.63 -15.49 -23.33
C ALA A 95 -14.09 -14.04 -23.53
N ALA A 96 -13.86 -13.45 -24.70
CA ALA A 96 -14.18 -12.07 -25.03
C ALA A 96 -15.67 -11.89 -25.37
N THR A 97 -16.53 -12.06 -24.37
CA THR A 97 -18.00 -11.96 -24.53
C THR A 97 -18.53 -10.64 -23.94
N SER A 98 -19.78 -10.28 -24.32
CA SER A 98 -20.47 -9.17 -23.69
C SER A 98 -20.73 -9.41 -22.19
N LYS A 99 -20.92 -10.67 -21.80
CA LYS A 99 -21.06 -11.05 -20.38
C LYS A 99 -19.78 -10.78 -19.62
N THR A 100 -18.64 -11.28 -20.10
CA THR A 100 -17.34 -11.07 -19.46
C THR A 100 -17.01 -9.59 -19.34
N ARG A 101 -17.29 -8.80 -20.39
CA ARG A 101 -17.12 -7.34 -20.32
C ARG A 101 -18.02 -6.68 -19.28
N SER A 102 -19.27 -7.14 -19.15
CA SER A 102 -20.17 -6.66 -18.10
C SER A 102 -19.68 -7.05 -16.70
N ASP A 103 -19.09 -8.24 -16.55
CA ASP A 103 -18.49 -8.67 -15.28
C ASP A 103 -17.23 -7.83 -14.94
N ILE A 104 -16.43 -7.46 -15.94
CA ILE A 104 -15.32 -6.49 -15.78
C ILE A 104 -15.85 -5.14 -15.29
N GLN A 105 -16.93 -4.63 -15.87
CA GLN A 105 -17.54 -3.38 -15.41
C GLN A 105 -17.98 -3.45 -13.94
N LYS A 106 -18.52 -4.60 -13.52
CA LYS A 106 -18.95 -4.81 -12.13
C LYS A 106 -17.79 -4.93 -11.17
N VAL A 107 -16.74 -5.68 -11.51
CA VAL A 107 -15.60 -5.84 -10.62
C VAL A 107 -14.84 -4.54 -10.44
N MET A 108 -14.77 -3.71 -11.46
CA MET A 108 -14.06 -2.42 -11.38
C MET A 108 -14.91 -1.31 -10.75
N PHE A 109 -16.15 -1.14 -11.21
CA PHE A 109 -16.97 0.05 -10.91
C PHE A 109 -18.39 -0.30 -10.45
N GLY A 110 -18.66 -1.54 -10.07
CA GLY A 110 -19.98 -1.95 -9.58
C GLY A 110 -20.26 -1.46 -8.17
N GLU A 111 -21.55 -1.49 -7.81
CA GLU A 111 -22.00 -1.24 -6.46
C GLU A 111 -21.67 -2.45 -5.55
N THR A 112 -21.73 -2.27 -4.23
CA THR A 112 -21.39 -3.30 -3.23
C THR A 112 -22.04 -4.68 -3.45
N ASN A 113 -23.20 -4.76 -4.09
CA ASN A 113 -23.91 -6.04 -4.32
C ASN A 113 -23.71 -6.61 -5.73
N ASP A 114 -22.92 -5.96 -6.57
CA ASP A 114 -22.62 -6.44 -7.92
C ASP A 114 -21.56 -7.54 -7.94
N THR A 115 -20.76 -7.62 -6.89
CA THR A 115 -19.75 -8.64 -6.64
C THR A 115 -20.09 -9.45 -5.39
N SER A 116 -19.31 -10.49 -5.11
CA SER A 116 -19.49 -11.31 -3.90
C SER A 116 -18.96 -10.62 -2.63
N TRP A 117 -18.29 -9.51 -2.78
CA TRP A 117 -17.76 -8.69 -1.69
C TRP A 117 -17.82 -7.21 -2.09
N GLU A 118 -16.75 -6.66 -2.64
CA GLU A 118 -16.65 -5.28 -3.10
C GLU A 118 -16.16 -5.24 -4.55
N SER A 119 -16.51 -4.18 -5.27
CA SER A 119 -15.79 -3.78 -6.47
C SER A 119 -14.54 -3.00 -6.10
N VAL A 120 -13.64 -2.76 -7.04
CA VAL A 120 -12.48 -1.87 -6.83
C VAL A 120 -12.96 -0.49 -6.35
N ALA A 121 -13.91 0.12 -7.03
CA ALA A 121 -14.43 1.44 -6.66
C ALA A 121 -15.06 1.46 -5.27
N SER A 122 -15.95 0.51 -4.96
CA SER A 122 -16.63 0.49 -3.65
C SER A 122 -15.69 0.17 -2.50
N PHE A 123 -14.67 -0.67 -2.73
CA PHE A 123 -13.64 -0.95 -1.73
C PHE A 123 -12.84 0.31 -1.39
N TYR A 124 -12.30 0.97 -2.40
CA TYR A 124 -11.44 2.15 -2.18
C TYR A 124 -12.21 3.34 -1.61
N GLN A 125 -13.47 3.52 -1.99
CA GLN A 125 -14.33 4.52 -1.35
C GLN A 125 -14.48 4.27 0.16
N LYS A 126 -14.71 3.02 0.56
CA LYS A 126 -14.86 2.66 1.98
C LYS A 126 -13.53 2.70 2.73
N SER A 127 -12.47 2.09 2.17
CA SER A 127 -11.16 2.00 2.79
C SER A 127 -10.52 3.37 3.02
N SER A 128 -10.78 4.32 2.12
CA SER A 128 -10.31 5.72 2.22
C SER A 128 -11.23 6.64 3.03
N TYR A 129 -12.31 6.12 3.61
CA TYR A 129 -13.35 6.92 4.29
C TYR A 129 -13.98 7.99 3.38
N GLY A 130 -14.13 7.67 2.10
CA GLY A 130 -14.67 8.54 1.07
C GLY A 130 -13.70 9.60 0.54
N LYS A 131 -12.43 9.53 0.88
CA LYS A 131 -11.41 10.45 0.34
C LYS A 131 -11.01 10.13 -1.09
N LEU A 132 -11.10 8.86 -1.51
CA LEU A 132 -10.84 8.41 -2.87
C LEU A 132 -12.12 7.85 -3.48
N ASN A 133 -12.54 8.40 -4.61
CA ASN A 133 -13.69 7.96 -5.40
C ASN A 133 -13.20 7.53 -6.78
N LEU A 134 -13.06 6.24 -6.99
CA LEU A 134 -12.68 5.69 -8.28
C LEU A 134 -13.89 5.56 -9.19
N SER A 135 -13.74 6.02 -10.41
CA SER A 135 -14.70 5.84 -11.50
C SER A 135 -13.97 5.57 -12.81
N GLY A 136 -14.67 5.34 -13.90
CA GLY A 136 -13.97 5.15 -15.17
C GLY A 136 -14.77 4.46 -16.23
N THR A 137 -14.06 4.06 -17.28
CA THR A 137 -14.68 3.46 -18.47
C THR A 137 -14.05 2.12 -18.79
N VAL A 138 -14.89 1.10 -18.99
CA VAL A 138 -14.49 -0.17 -19.62
C VAL A 138 -14.76 -0.07 -21.11
N THR A 139 -13.69 -0.08 -21.92
CA THR A 139 -13.78 0.03 -23.38
C THR A 139 -14.45 -1.19 -24.03
N ASN A 140 -14.62 -1.20 -25.32
CA ASN A 140 -14.83 -2.44 -26.05
C ASN A 140 -13.59 -3.33 -25.97
N TRP A 141 -13.73 -4.62 -26.34
CA TRP A 141 -12.60 -5.51 -26.43
C TRP A 141 -11.58 -5.05 -27.48
N PHE A 142 -10.35 -4.86 -27.05
CA PHE A 142 -9.21 -4.63 -27.93
C PHE A 142 -8.67 -5.97 -28.42
N ASP A 143 -8.61 -6.16 -29.73
CA ASP A 143 -8.00 -7.33 -30.35
C ASP A 143 -6.51 -7.08 -30.56
N SER A 144 -5.70 -7.64 -29.67
CA SER A 144 -4.27 -7.37 -29.69
C SER A 144 -3.53 -7.95 -30.89
N GLY A 145 -4.07 -9.02 -31.49
CA GLY A 145 -3.37 -9.79 -32.51
C GLY A 145 -2.15 -10.59 -32.01
N TYR A 146 -1.83 -10.50 -30.72
CA TYR A 146 -0.73 -11.26 -30.10
C TYR A 146 -1.23 -12.56 -29.49
N SER A 147 -0.52 -13.66 -29.79
CA SER A 147 -0.65 -14.92 -29.05
C SER A 147 0.23 -14.90 -27.78
N SER A 148 -0.03 -15.84 -26.87
CA SER A 148 0.84 -16.01 -25.69
C SER A 148 2.29 -16.36 -26.07
N SER A 149 2.49 -17.05 -27.18
CA SER A 149 3.83 -17.38 -27.71
C SER A 149 4.54 -16.17 -28.30
N ASP A 150 3.82 -15.22 -28.90
CA ASP A 150 4.41 -13.97 -29.41
C ASP A 150 4.90 -13.13 -28.25
N MET A 151 4.10 -12.97 -27.19
CA MET A 151 4.45 -12.21 -26.00
C MET A 151 5.68 -12.79 -25.30
N ILE A 152 5.73 -14.10 -25.05
CA ILE A 152 6.91 -14.76 -24.50
C ILE A 152 8.14 -14.60 -25.41
N SER A 153 7.97 -14.61 -26.73
CA SER A 153 9.08 -14.39 -27.65
C SER A 153 9.66 -12.97 -27.55
N LEU A 154 8.85 -11.98 -27.25
CA LEU A 154 9.31 -10.62 -26.97
C LEU A 154 10.09 -10.58 -25.64
N GLU A 155 9.54 -11.13 -24.55
CA GLU A 155 10.20 -11.19 -23.24
C GLU A 155 11.57 -11.90 -23.30
N ASN A 156 11.67 -13.00 -24.02
CA ASN A 156 12.94 -13.73 -24.23
C ASN A 156 14.01 -12.89 -24.96
N ARG A 157 13.62 -11.77 -25.56
CA ARG A 157 14.51 -10.78 -26.18
C ARG A 157 14.71 -9.53 -25.32
N ASN A 158 14.29 -9.57 -24.07
CA ASN A 158 14.26 -8.43 -23.13
C ASN A 158 13.44 -7.24 -23.68
N ILE A 159 12.31 -7.54 -24.31
CA ILE A 159 11.35 -6.56 -24.79
C ILE A 159 10.07 -6.76 -23.97
N ASP A 160 9.68 -5.75 -23.22
CA ASP A 160 8.45 -5.74 -22.45
C ASP A 160 7.25 -5.80 -23.42
N SER A 161 6.66 -6.98 -23.49
CA SER A 161 5.57 -7.28 -24.43
C SER A 161 4.27 -6.58 -24.04
N VAL A 162 4.02 -6.42 -22.75
CA VAL A 162 2.78 -5.82 -22.25
C VAL A 162 2.81 -4.31 -22.41
N SER A 163 3.96 -3.66 -22.21
CA SER A 163 4.11 -2.23 -22.54
C SER A 163 3.86 -1.93 -24.03
N ILE A 164 4.33 -2.79 -24.95
CA ILE A 164 4.01 -2.63 -26.36
C ILE A 164 2.50 -2.76 -26.59
N LEU A 165 1.90 -3.80 -26.03
CA LEU A 165 0.48 -4.06 -26.19
C LEU A 165 -0.36 -2.90 -25.61
N MET A 166 0.08 -2.28 -24.50
CA MET A 166 -0.56 -1.10 -23.92
C MET A 166 -0.49 0.10 -24.87
N GLU A 167 0.67 0.36 -25.48
CA GLU A 167 0.82 1.44 -26.46
C GLU A 167 -0.13 1.23 -27.66
N ASP A 168 -0.20 0.00 -28.19
CA ASP A 168 -1.11 -0.38 -29.28
C ASP A 168 -2.59 -0.22 -28.85
N ALA A 169 -2.92 -0.59 -27.61
CA ALA A 169 -4.27 -0.45 -27.08
C ALA A 169 -4.70 1.01 -26.94
N ILE A 170 -3.82 1.88 -26.45
CA ILE A 170 -4.10 3.32 -26.34
C ILE A 170 -4.24 3.95 -27.73
N GLU A 171 -3.41 3.58 -28.70
CA GLU A 171 -3.55 4.06 -30.07
C GLU A 171 -4.87 3.57 -30.70
N TRP A 172 -5.28 2.33 -30.39
CA TRP A 172 -6.59 1.82 -30.81
C TRP A 172 -7.74 2.61 -30.17
N VAL A 173 -7.66 2.95 -28.86
CA VAL A 173 -8.67 3.81 -28.21
C VAL A 173 -8.78 5.13 -28.92
N ARG A 174 -7.67 5.82 -29.20
CA ARG A 174 -7.65 7.11 -29.93
C ARG A 174 -8.35 7.05 -31.27
N ASN A 175 -8.10 5.98 -32.02
CA ASN A 175 -8.58 5.86 -33.40
C ASN A 175 -10.01 5.33 -33.50
N THR A 176 -10.51 4.59 -32.52
CA THR A 176 -11.76 3.83 -32.65
C THR A 176 -12.80 4.12 -31.57
N GLN A 177 -12.44 4.82 -30.50
CA GLN A 177 -13.31 5.13 -29.35
C GLN A 177 -13.46 6.66 -29.14
N PRO A 178 -14.01 7.40 -30.12
CA PRO A 178 -14.02 8.87 -30.09
C PRO A 178 -14.82 9.48 -28.94
N GLN A 179 -15.60 8.68 -28.23
CA GLN A 179 -16.32 9.08 -27.02
C GLN A 179 -15.43 9.09 -25.77
N ILE A 180 -14.19 8.58 -25.83
CA ILE A 180 -13.23 8.54 -24.72
C ILE A 180 -12.20 9.64 -24.98
N ASP A 181 -12.18 10.64 -24.10
CA ASP A 181 -11.09 11.62 -24.06
C ASP A 181 -10.02 11.11 -23.08
N LEU A 182 -8.82 10.83 -23.58
CA LEU A 182 -7.74 10.32 -22.74
C LEU A 182 -7.25 11.31 -21.69
N LYS A 183 -7.58 12.60 -21.83
CA LYS A 183 -7.31 13.61 -20.80
C LYS A 183 -8.09 13.39 -19.51
N ASP A 184 -9.24 12.72 -19.60
CA ASP A 184 -10.04 12.39 -18.42
C ASP A 184 -9.36 11.35 -17.51
N TYR A 185 -8.23 10.76 -17.94
CA TYR A 185 -7.45 9.73 -17.25
C TYR A 185 -6.02 10.19 -16.91
N ASP A 186 -5.70 11.44 -17.15
CA ASP A 186 -4.54 12.20 -16.71
C ASP A 186 -5.03 13.09 -15.53
N ASN A 187 -5.27 12.43 -14.37
CA ASN A 187 -6.01 13.05 -13.26
C ASN A 187 -5.19 14.16 -12.56
N ASP A 188 -3.87 14.11 -12.61
CA ASP A 188 -2.99 15.13 -12.07
C ASP A 188 -2.49 16.15 -13.11
N SER A 189 -2.87 15.94 -14.38
CA SER A 189 -2.52 16.81 -15.52
C SER A 189 -1.01 16.91 -15.80
N ASP A 190 -0.28 15.85 -15.56
CA ASP A 190 1.16 15.78 -15.77
C ASP A 190 1.54 15.38 -17.21
N GLY A 191 0.58 14.88 -17.99
CA GLY A 191 0.73 14.45 -19.39
C GLY A 191 0.93 12.96 -19.60
N HIS A 192 0.83 12.17 -18.54
CA HIS A 192 0.66 10.72 -18.59
C HIS A 192 -0.80 10.33 -18.30
N ILE A 193 -1.22 9.17 -18.82
CA ILE A 193 -2.38 8.47 -18.30
C ILE A 193 -1.91 7.79 -17.02
N ASP A 194 -2.49 8.13 -15.86
CA ASP A 194 -2.04 7.67 -14.54
C ASP A 194 -2.01 6.16 -14.41
N ALA A 195 -3.04 5.49 -14.97
CA ALA A 195 -3.04 4.03 -15.06
C ALA A 195 -3.96 3.52 -16.18
N VAL A 196 -3.48 2.47 -16.85
CA VAL A 196 -4.28 1.69 -17.80
C VAL A 196 -4.48 0.30 -17.21
N TRP A 197 -5.72 -0.02 -16.83
CA TRP A 197 -6.07 -1.38 -16.47
C TRP A 197 -6.27 -2.23 -17.72
N MET A 198 -5.47 -3.27 -17.93
CA MET A 198 -5.63 -4.22 -19.02
C MET A 198 -6.05 -5.59 -18.49
N ILE A 199 -7.27 -6.03 -18.83
CA ILE A 199 -7.83 -7.31 -18.39
C ILE A 199 -7.90 -8.25 -19.58
N TYR A 200 -7.00 -9.24 -19.60
CA TYR A 200 -6.82 -10.11 -20.74
C TYR A 200 -7.68 -11.39 -20.71
N SER A 201 -7.94 -11.94 -21.91
CA SER A 201 -8.84 -13.08 -22.13
C SER A 201 -8.22 -14.46 -21.92
N ALA A 202 -6.91 -14.53 -21.69
CA ALA A 202 -6.20 -15.80 -21.47
C ALA A 202 -6.19 -16.21 -19.98
N PRO A 203 -5.99 -17.49 -19.65
CA PRO A 203 -5.80 -17.93 -18.28
C PRO A 203 -4.57 -17.31 -17.60
N SER A 204 -4.64 -17.14 -16.28
CA SER A 204 -3.62 -16.45 -15.47
C SER A 204 -2.31 -17.21 -15.28
N ASP A 205 -2.23 -18.48 -15.62
CA ASP A 205 -1.07 -19.33 -15.33
C ASP A 205 -0.35 -19.88 -16.58
N LEU A 206 -0.60 -19.29 -17.74
CA LEU A 206 -0.03 -19.79 -19.01
C LEU A 206 1.49 -19.75 -19.03
N ASN A 207 2.07 -18.66 -18.56
CA ASN A 207 3.51 -18.43 -18.44
C ASN A 207 3.77 -17.19 -17.60
N ASN A 208 5.03 -16.75 -17.50
CA ASN A 208 5.44 -15.66 -16.64
C ASN A 208 4.83 -14.28 -16.99
N VAL A 209 4.34 -14.08 -18.21
CA VAL A 209 3.68 -12.83 -18.62
C VAL A 209 2.22 -12.79 -18.15
N PHE A 210 1.60 -13.96 -17.98
CA PHE A 210 0.18 -14.11 -17.69
C PHE A 210 -0.05 -14.35 -16.20
N TRP A 211 -0.01 -13.27 -15.43
CA TRP A 211 -0.32 -13.19 -14.00
C TRP A 211 -1.03 -11.87 -13.71
N ALA A 212 -1.23 -11.50 -12.45
CA ALA A 212 -1.64 -10.16 -12.06
C ALA A 212 -0.42 -9.40 -11.56
N TYR A 213 -0.22 -8.18 -12.07
CA TYR A 213 0.84 -7.28 -11.63
C TYR A 213 0.64 -5.85 -12.13
N VAL A 214 1.35 -4.92 -11.52
CA VAL A 214 1.50 -3.53 -11.97
C VAL A 214 2.91 -3.30 -12.49
N TYR A 215 3.03 -2.51 -13.54
CA TYR A 215 4.33 -2.16 -14.10
C TYR A 215 4.30 -0.78 -14.77
N TRP A 216 5.49 -0.19 -14.99
CA TRP A 216 5.68 1.12 -15.59
C TRP A 216 6.44 1.03 -16.89
N ASN A 217 5.95 1.65 -17.93
CA ASN A 217 6.61 1.72 -19.23
C ASN A 217 7.71 2.79 -19.22
N TYR A 218 8.87 2.48 -18.67
CA TYR A 218 10.01 3.39 -18.57
C TYR A 218 10.47 4.02 -19.88
N ARG A 219 10.09 3.45 -21.04
CA ARG A 219 10.37 4.06 -22.34
C ARG A 219 9.58 5.34 -22.54
N ASN A 220 8.44 5.48 -21.87
CA ASN A 220 7.57 6.65 -21.94
C ASN A 220 7.77 7.64 -20.78
N GLN A 221 8.62 7.36 -19.82
CA GLN A 221 8.81 8.18 -18.62
C GLN A 221 8.99 9.68 -18.91
N ASN A 222 9.71 10.03 -19.96
CA ASN A 222 9.96 11.41 -20.36
C ASN A 222 9.05 11.89 -21.52
N ASN A 223 8.06 11.11 -21.90
CA ASN A 223 7.20 11.40 -23.04
C ASN A 223 5.85 11.98 -22.59
N LYS A 224 5.87 12.96 -21.70
CA LYS A 224 4.69 13.62 -21.16
C LYS A 224 4.04 14.55 -22.17
N ASN A 225 2.70 14.49 -22.31
CA ASN A 225 1.95 15.32 -23.24
C ASN A 225 0.53 15.60 -22.72
N THR A 226 0.33 16.71 -22.05
CA THR A 226 -0.98 17.13 -21.50
C THR A 226 -2.07 17.35 -22.55
N ALA A 227 -1.70 17.62 -23.79
CA ALA A 227 -2.67 17.74 -24.90
C ALA A 227 -3.13 16.38 -25.44
N ASN A 228 -2.32 15.35 -25.25
CA ASN A 228 -2.56 13.99 -25.73
C ASN A 228 -1.80 13.00 -24.81
N PRO A 229 -2.32 12.72 -23.59
CA PRO A 229 -1.62 11.97 -22.58
C PRO A 229 -1.09 10.62 -23.09
N THR A 230 0.10 10.26 -22.66
CA THR A 230 0.78 9.02 -23.07
C THR A 230 0.65 7.94 -21.99
N PRO A 231 0.54 6.66 -22.36
CA PRO A 231 0.45 5.60 -21.35
C PRO A 231 1.79 5.40 -20.64
N PHE A 232 1.76 5.31 -19.32
CA PHE A 232 2.95 5.07 -18.52
C PHE A 232 2.79 3.92 -17.54
N ALA A 233 1.91 4.02 -16.54
CA ALA A 233 1.61 2.95 -15.60
C ALA A 233 0.49 2.03 -16.13
N TYR A 234 0.58 0.74 -15.84
CA TYR A 234 -0.49 -0.20 -16.15
C TYR A 234 -0.62 -1.31 -15.11
N ALA A 235 -1.85 -1.78 -14.95
CA ALA A 235 -2.15 -3.04 -14.30
C ALA A 235 -2.55 -4.08 -15.36
N TRP A 236 -2.09 -5.31 -15.17
CA TRP A 236 -2.28 -6.43 -16.08
C TRP A 236 -2.79 -7.65 -15.31
N ALA A 237 -3.99 -8.13 -15.63
CA ALA A 237 -4.55 -9.30 -14.97
C ALA A 237 -5.45 -10.11 -15.89
N SER A 238 -5.56 -11.41 -15.64
CA SER A 238 -6.52 -12.26 -16.33
C SER A 238 -7.95 -11.97 -15.87
N PHE A 239 -8.91 -12.10 -16.79
CA PHE A 239 -10.31 -12.08 -16.48
C PHE A 239 -10.74 -13.22 -15.53
N ASP A 240 -10.01 -14.34 -15.48
CA ASP A 240 -10.34 -15.48 -14.65
C ASP A 240 -10.18 -15.24 -13.15
N PHE A 241 -9.37 -14.25 -12.75
CA PHE A 241 -9.32 -13.78 -11.36
C PHE A 241 -10.69 -13.32 -10.83
N MET A 242 -11.58 -12.85 -11.70
CA MET A 242 -12.97 -12.53 -11.29
C MET A 242 -13.74 -13.74 -10.77
N TYR A 243 -13.30 -14.96 -11.09
CA TYR A 243 -14.02 -16.20 -10.75
C TYR A 243 -13.22 -17.12 -9.83
N GLU A 244 -11.99 -16.77 -9.46
CA GLU A 244 -11.10 -17.60 -8.67
C GLU A 244 -11.64 -17.84 -7.25
N GLY A 245 -12.20 -16.82 -6.64
CA GLY A 245 -12.71 -16.88 -5.29
C GLY A 245 -13.99 -17.69 -5.11
N TYR A 246 -14.88 -17.66 -6.11
CA TYR A 246 -16.25 -18.19 -6.02
C TYR A 246 -16.63 -19.15 -7.14
N GLY A 247 -15.71 -19.45 -8.03
CA GLY A 247 -15.99 -20.24 -9.22
C GLY A 247 -16.94 -19.49 -10.16
N THR A 248 -17.98 -20.19 -10.66
CA THR A 248 -18.93 -19.60 -11.62
C THR A 248 -20.11 -18.86 -10.97
N SER A 249 -20.21 -18.85 -9.65
CA SER A 249 -21.39 -18.35 -8.93
C SER A 249 -21.31 -16.90 -8.45
N GLY A 250 -20.15 -16.26 -8.53
CA GLY A 250 -19.94 -14.88 -8.11
C GLY A 250 -18.77 -14.21 -8.80
N ILE A 251 -18.72 -12.88 -8.72
CA ILE A 251 -17.63 -12.07 -9.21
C ILE A 251 -16.77 -11.69 -8.01
N ASP A 252 -15.46 -11.87 -8.12
CA ASP A 252 -14.47 -11.62 -7.08
C ASP A 252 -13.60 -10.41 -7.44
N GLY A 253 -13.46 -9.46 -6.52
CA GLY A 253 -12.65 -8.25 -6.71
C GLY A 253 -11.27 -8.28 -6.04
N HIS A 254 -10.95 -9.28 -5.19
CA HIS A 254 -9.77 -9.24 -4.32
C HIS A 254 -8.46 -8.97 -5.06
N THR A 255 -8.17 -9.69 -6.15
CA THR A 255 -6.95 -9.48 -6.94
C THR A 255 -6.93 -8.10 -7.60
N PHE A 256 -8.06 -7.63 -8.15
CA PHE A 256 -8.14 -6.31 -8.78
C PHE A 256 -7.97 -5.17 -7.76
N ILE A 257 -8.47 -5.37 -6.53
CA ILE A 257 -8.28 -4.43 -5.42
C ILE A 257 -6.80 -4.40 -5.03
N HIS A 258 -6.15 -5.54 -4.88
CA HIS A 258 -4.73 -5.65 -4.57
C HIS A 258 -3.86 -4.92 -5.61
N GLU A 259 -4.04 -5.23 -6.90
CA GLU A 259 -3.27 -4.58 -7.98
C GLU A 259 -3.54 -3.08 -8.08
N THR A 260 -4.76 -2.64 -7.74
CA THR A 260 -5.04 -1.20 -7.67
C THR A 260 -4.30 -0.54 -6.48
N GLY A 261 -4.03 -1.28 -5.40
CA GLY A 261 -3.17 -0.82 -4.31
C GLY A 261 -1.76 -0.48 -4.79
N HIS A 262 -1.20 -1.28 -5.70
CA HIS A 262 0.08 -0.97 -6.33
C HIS A 262 0.03 0.28 -7.23
N LEU A 263 -1.07 0.48 -7.96
CA LEU A 263 -1.25 1.70 -8.74
C LEU A 263 -1.36 2.96 -7.86
N LEU A 264 -1.77 2.82 -6.60
CA LEU A 264 -1.78 3.88 -5.60
C LEU A 264 -0.40 4.04 -4.91
N GLY A 265 0.58 3.19 -5.22
CA GLY A 265 1.94 3.24 -4.69
C GLY A 265 2.21 2.33 -3.48
N LEU A 266 1.31 1.44 -3.12
CA LEU A 266 1.57 0.48 -2.04
C LEU A 266 2.47 -0.67 -2.52
N ASP A 267 3.37 -1.13 -1.64
CA ASP A 267 4.23 -2.28 -1.87
C ASP A 267 3.54 -3.59 -1.44
N ASP A 268 4.03 -4.72 -1.90
CA ASP A 268 3.66 -6.03 -1.35
C ASP A 268 4.22 -6.21 0.06
N TYR A 269 3.36 -6.65 0.97
CA TYR A 269 3.77 -6.90 2.36
C TYR A 269 4.13 -8.36 2.65
N TYR A 270 4.06 -9.24 1.66
CA TYR A 270 4.62 -10.58 1.76
C TYR A 270 6.11 -10.59 1.37
N ASP A 271 6.80 -11.64 1.76
CA ASP A 271 8.23 -11.83 1.45
C ASP A 271 8.38 -12.65 0.17
N TYR A 272 8.77 -12.01 -0.94
CA TYR A 272 9.06 -12.65 -2.23
C TYR A 272 10.15 -13.73 -2.12
N ASP A 273 11.10 -13.56 -1.19
CA ASP A 273 12.17 -14.52 -0.98
C ASP A 273 11.71 -15.79 -0.24
N GLY A 274 10.48 -15.76 0.29
CA GLY A 274 9.87 -16.90 0.97
C GLY A 274 10.58 -17.32 2.26
N LYS A 275 11.21 -16.39 2.96
CA LYS A 275 11.96 -16.64 4.21
C LYS A 275 11.13 -16.32 5.45
N THR A 276 10.27 -15.33 5.35
CA THR A 276 9.48 -14.77 6.44
C THR A 276 8.03 -14.56 6.04
N SER A 277 7.17 -14.18 6.99
CA SER A 277 5.77 -13.83 6.75
C SER A 277 5.43 -12.61 7.62
N PRO A 278 5.97 -11.41 7.30
CA PRO A 278 5.98 -10.28 8.21
C PRO A 278 4.59 -9.85 8.65
N MET A 279 3.59 -9.89 7.76
CA MET A 279 2.20 -9.53 8.06
C MET A 279 1.33 -10.72 8.48
N GLY A 280 1.91 -11.92 8.57
CA GLY A 280 1.19 -13.13 8.97
C GLY A 280 0.09 -13.53 7.99
N VAL A 281 0.19 -13.16 6.74
CA VAL A 281 -0.72 -13.42 5.62
C VAL A 281 -2.16 -12.91 5.83
N ILE A 282 -2.31 -11.85 6.61
CA ILE A 282 -3.62 -11.21 6.88
C ILE A 282 -3.50 -9.70 6.60
N ASP A 283 -3.53 -9.34 5.35
CA ASP A 283 -3.58 -7.96 4.85
C ASP A 283 -3.98 -7.95 3.37
N MET A 284 -4.54 -6.84 2.87
CA MET A 284 -4.86 -6.69 1.45
C MET A 284 -3.60 -6.79 0.59
N MET A 285 -2.51 -6.13 0.99
CA MET A 285 -1.25 -6.17 0.24
C MET A 285 -0.34 -7.37 0.60
N ASP A 286 -0.77 -8.30 1.44
CA ASP A 286 -0.07 -9.57 1.68
C ASP A 286 -0.77 -10.76 1.00
N ASN A 287 -2.08 -10.90 1.19
CA ASN A 287 -2.79 -12.10 0.75
C ASN A 287 -4.20 -11.82 0.22
N ASN A 288 -4.42 -10.62 -0.25
CA ASN A 288 -5.64 -10.11 -0.87
C ASN A 288 -6.89 -10.25 0.02
N ILE A 289 -6.78 -10.05 1.32
CA ILE A 289 -7.92 -10.17 2.24
C ILE A 289 -8.00 -8.98 3.19
N ILE A 290 -9.20 -8.72 3.68
CA ILE A 290 -9.54 -7.65 4.61
C ILE A 290 -9.21 -6.24 4.07
N ASP A 291 -9.42 -5.25 4.91
CA ASP A 291 -9.11 -3.85 4.62
C ASP A 291 -7.60 -3.58 4.72
N HIS A 292 -7.15 -2.52 4.04
CA HIS A 292 -5.79 -2.00 4.21
C HIS A 292 -5.49 -1.69 5.68
N ASN A 293 -4.24 -1.91 6.08
CA ASN A 293 -3.75 -1.58 7.42
C ASN A 293 -3.54 -0.07 7.62
N GLY A 294 -3.37 0.33 8.89
CA GLY A 294 -3.21 1.73 9.27
C GLY A 294 -2.00 2.43 8.65
N PHE A 295 -0.89 1.70 8.38
CA PHE A 295 0.27 2.27 7.67
C PHE A 295 -0.09 2.64 6.23
N SER A 296 -0.68 1.71 5.47
CA SER A 296 -1.12 1.98 4.09
C SER A 296 -2.04 3.20 4.02
N LYS A 297 -3.04 3.26 4.92
CA LYS A 297 -3.98 4.37 4.99
C LYS A 297 -3.33 5.70 5.35
N PHE A 298 -2.35 5.68 6.25
CA PHE A 298 -1.59 6.87 6.63
C PHE A 298 -0.67 7.32 5.48
N ALA A 299 0.04 6.40 4.85
CA ALA A 299 0.91 6.70 3.72
C ALA A 299 0.14 7.26 2.50
N LEU A 300 -1.11 6.80 2.29
CA LEU A 300 -1.99 7.31 1.24
C LEU A 300 -2.73 8.62 1.63
N GLY A 301 -2.48 9.16 2.82
CA GLY A 301 -3.13 10.40 3.28
C GLY A 301 -4.60 10.22 3.71
N TRP A 302 -5.05 8.99 3.92
CA TRP A 302 -6.45 8.73 4.28
C TRP A 302 -6.73 8.92 5.76
N THR A 303 -5.73 8.76 6.62
CA THR A 303 -5.85 8.85 8.07
C THR A 303 -4.79 9.76 8.69
N ASN A 304 -5.08 10.22 9.90
CA ASN A 304 -4.20 11.08 10.71
C ASN A 304 -4.08 10.44 12.10
N PRO A 305 -3.08 9.59 12.35
CA PRO A 305 -2.93 8.91 13.64
C PRO A 305 -2.70 9.89 14.79
N TYR A 306 -2.97 9.47 16.02
CA TYR A 306 -2.57 10.18 17.23
C TYR A 306 -1.06 9.97 17.45
N ILE A 307 -0.32 11.06 17.49
CA ILE A 307 1.12 11.07 17.79
C ILE A 307 1.30 11.22 19.30
N VAL A 308 1.99 10.28 19.94
CA VAL A 308 2.22 10.28 21.37
C VAL A 308 3.61 10.84 21.69
N THR A 309 3.68 11.86 22.53
CA THR A 309 4.90 12.54 22.92
C THR A 309 5.25 12.41 24.41
N GLY A 310 4.44 11.70 25.15
CA GLY A 310 4.61 11.50 26.59
C GLY A 310 3.57 10.55 27.19
N ASP A 311 3.31 10.65 28.47
CA ASP A 311 2.25 9.89 29.12
C ASP A 311 0.89 10.25 28.54
N ALA A 312 0.09 9.27 28.14
CA ALA A 312 -1.22 9.47 27.54
C ALA A 312 -2.21 8.38 27.92
N ASP A 313 -3.48 8.76 28.02
CA ASP A 313 -4.62 7.84 28.10
C ASP A 313 -5.51 8.16 26.88
N ILE A 314 -5.51 7.27 25.88
CA ILE A 314 -6.14 7.51 24.59
C ILE A 314 -7.28 6.50 24.37
N GLU A 315 -8.41 6.98 23.88
CA GLU A 315 -9.51 6.16 23.39
C GLU A 315 -9.54 6.25 21.86
N ILE A 316 -9.59 5.09 21.20
CA ILE A 316 -9.73 4.99 19.74
C ILE A 316 -10.95 4.15 19.38
N SER A 317 -11.58 4.53 18.29
CA SER A 317 -12.69 3.82 17.66
C SER A 317 -12.17 2.75 16.67
N PRO A 318 -13.04 1.83 16.18
CA PRO A 318 -12.64 0.85 15.19
C PRO A 318 -12.03 1.49 13.94
N ALA A 319 -10.88 0.98 13.50
CA ALA A 319 -10.20 1.48 12.30
C ALA A 319 -11.07 1.33 11.05
N SER A 320 -11.92 0.29 10.97
CA SER A 320 -12.86 0.05 9.87
C SER A 320 -13.83 1.20 9.59
N SER A 321 -14.14 2.02 10.61
CA SER A 321 -15.15 3.11 10.50
C SER A 321 -14.59 4.52 10.77
N SER A 322 -13.51 4.64 11.54
CA SER A 322 -12.98 5.93 11.97
C SER A 322 -11.62 6.29 11.37
N GLY A 323 -10.83 5.28 11.01
CA GLY A 323 -9.42 5.47 10.67
C GLY A 323 -8.54 5.83 11.86
N ASP A 324 -9.03 5.66 13.09
CA ASP A 324 -8.24 5.94 14.29
C ASP A 324 -7.04 4.99 14.39
N ALA A 325 -5.88 5.56 14.63
CA ALA A 325 -4.64 4.85 14.91
C ALA A 325 -3.79 5.66 15.90
N ILE A 326 -2.85 4.99 16.56
CA ILE A 326 -1.88 5.62 17.47
C ILE A 326 -0.48 5.31 16.96
N LEU A 327 0.33 6.36 16.78
CA LEU A 327 1.72 6.28 16.39
C LEU A 327 2.62 6.61 17.56
N LEU A 328 3.59 5.71 17.82
CA LEU A 328 4.58 5.84 18.88
C LEU A 328 5.98 5.73 18.27
N ALA A 329 6.72 6.81 18.28
CA ALA A 329 8.13 6.89 17.88
C ALA A 329 8.96 7.52 19.00
N ALA A 330 10.27 7.28 18.98
CA ALA A 330 11.18 7.97 19.90
C ALA A 330 11.34 9.45 19.48
N ASP A 331 11.41 9.70 18.18
CA ASP A 331 11.52 11.02 17.56
C ASP A 331 10.84 10.96 16.18
N TRP A 332 9.60 11.43 16.07
CA TRP A 332 8.85 11.34 14.82
C TRP A 332 9.18 12.51 13.89
N ASN A 333 9.55 12.21 12.65
CA ASN A 333 9.99 13.18 11.63
C ASN A 333 8.86 14.02 10.98
N GLY A 334 7.59 13.76 11.33
CA GLY A 334 6.45 14.55 10.86
C GLY A 334 5.70 13.99 9.65
N ASN A 335 6.11 12.85 9.09
CA ASN A 335 5.48 12.21 7.94
C ASN A 335 5.37 10.69 8.12
N PRO A 336 4.67 9.94 7.23
CA PRO A 336 4.53 8.48 7.34
C PRO A 336 5.83 7.70 7.15
N PHE A 337 6.86 8.32 6.54
CA PHE A 337 8.10 7.67 6.15
C PHE A 337 9.15 7.75 7.25
N ASP A 338 8.90 7.03 8.34
CA ASP A 338 9.72 6.99 9.54
C ASP A 338 9.69 5.59 10.16
N GLU A 339 10.38 5.39 11.29
CA GLU A 339 10.28 4.18 12.09
C GLU A 339 9.44 4.40 13.34
N TYR A 340 8.40 3.58 13.51
CA TYR A 340 7.47 3.69 14.63
C TYR A 340 6.72 2.39 14.93
N ILE A 341 6.05 2.35 16.06
CA ILE A 341 4.99 1.38 16.37
C ILE A 341 3.64 2.03 16.04
N LEU A 342 2.81 1.34 15.26
CA LEU A 342 1.46 1.76 14.93
C LEU A 342 0.43 0.81 15.56
N LEU A 343 -0.60 1.37 16.17
CA LEU A 343 -1.71 0.64 16.79
C LEU A 343 -3.01 1.03 16.12
N GLU A 344 -3.86 0.04 15.83
CA GLU A 344 -5.23 0.27 15.38
C GLU A 344 -6.19 -0.75 15.99
N LEU A 345 -7.42 -0.35 16.24
CA LEU A 345 -8.47 -1.26 16.70
C LEU A 345 -9.07 -1.99 15.48
N TYR A 346 -8.69 -3.24 15.31
CA TYR A 346 -9.34 -4.14 14.35
C TYR A 346 -10.68 -4.63 14.90
N THR A 347 -11.71 -4.61 14.05
CA THR A 347 -13.00 -5.24 14.28
C THR A 347 -13.41 -6.08 13.07
N PRO A 348 -14.09 -7.24 13.26
CA PRO A 348 -14.51 -8.11 12.16
C PRO A 348 -15.81 -7.61 11.51
N ASP A 349 -15.84 -6.33 11.14
CA ASP A 349 -16.97 -5.64 10.51
C ASP A 349 -16.51 -4.80 9.30
N GLY A 350 -17.44 -4.14 8.62
CA GLY A 350 -17.14 -3.34 7.44
C GLY A 350 -16.43 -4.16 6.37
N LEU A 351 -15.32 -3.65 5.81
CA LEU A 351 -14.52 -4.36 4.82
C LEU A 351 -13.88 -5.66 5.35
N ASN A 352 -13.74 -5.78 6.67
CA ASN A 352 -13.18 -6.98 7.30
C ASN A 352 -14.20 -8.12 7.45
N GLU A 353 -15.51 -7.81 7.43
CA GLU A 353 -16.57 -8.75 7.82
C GLU A 353 -16.57 -10.03 6.98
N ARG A 354 -16.50 -9.90 5.68
CA ARG A 354 -16.57 -11.03 4.75
C ARG A 354 -15.43 -12.01 5.02
N ASP A 355 -14.20 -11.54 5.08
CA ASP A 355 -13.02 -12.39 5.26
C ASP A 355 -12.82 -12.88 6.70
N SER A 356 -13.43 -12.20 7.67
CA SER A 356 -13.53 -12.69 9.05
C SER A 356 -14.50 -13.86 9.17
N ASN A 357 -15.60 -13.85 8.41
CA ASN A 357 -16.63 -14.87 8.44
C ASN A 357 -16.33 -16.08 7.55
N SER A 358 -15.63 -15.86 6.42
CA SER A 358 -15.36 -16.91 5.43
C SER A 358 -13.90 -16.82 4.96
N ALA A 359 -13.21 -17.96 4.87
CA ALA A 359 -11.90 -18.00 4.26
C ALA A 359 -11.96 -17.56 2.79
N TYR A 360 -10.94 -16.84 2.34
CA TYR A 360 -10.77 -16.51 0.92
C TYR A 360 -10.50 -17.81 0.15
N PRO A 361 -11.35 -18.16 -0.81
CA PRO A 361 -11.20 -19.41 -1.56
C PRO A 361 -9.85 -19.43 -2.31
N GLY A 362 -9.26 -20.61 -2.42
CA GLY A 362 -7.97 -20.83 -3.08
C GLY A 362 -6.76 -20.75 -2.14
N ASN A 363 -6.74 -19.87 -1.16
CA ASN A 363 -5.63 -19.76 -0.22
C ASN A 363 -5.94 -20.16 1.23
N ASN A 364 -7.19 -20.44 1.56
CA ASN A 364 -7.66 -20.83 2.89
C ASN A 364 -7.32 -19.80 3.99
N ARG A 365 -7.26 -18.53 3.64
CA ARG A 365 -6.97 -17.45 4.59
C ARG A 365 -8.27 -16.86 5.12
N ARG A 366 -8.15 -16.28 6.28
CA ARG A 366 -9.28 -15.73 7.00
C ARG A 366 -8.80 -14.57 7.85
N GLY A 367 -9.57 -13.48 7.93
CA GLY A 367 -9.36 -12.39 8.84
C GLY A 367 -9.51 -12.84 10.31
N PHE A 368 -9.19 -11.94 11.24
CA PHE A 368 -9.46 -12.18 12.66
C PHE A 368 -10.97 -12.16 12.91
N THR A 369 -11.43 -12.99 13.84
CA THR A 369 -12.88 -13.16 14.13
C THR A 369 -13.31 -12.49 15.43
N ILE A 370 -12.41 -11.77 16.09
CA ILE A 370 -12.65 -11.02 17.31
C ILE A 370 -12.07 -9.60 17.20
N PRO A 371 -12.60 -8.63 17.93
CA PRO A 371 -11.95 -7.33 18.05
C PRO A 371 -10.62 -7.45 18.82
N GLY A 372 -9.68 -6.56 18.49
CA GLY A 372 -8.39 -6.48 19.15
C GLY A 372 -7.46 -5.47 18.49
N ILE A 373 -6.40 -5.09 19.17
CA ILE A 373 -5.43 -4.17 18.61
C ILE A 373 -4.46 -4.94 17.72
N ARG A 374 -4.38 -4.54 16.43
CA ARG A 374 -3.24 -4.84 15.58
C ARG A 374 -2.11 -3.88 15.92
N MET A 375 -0.95 -4.43 16.21
CA MET A 375 0.26 -3.66 16.48
C MET A 375 1.26 -3.95 15.37
N TYR A 376 1.77 -2.90 14.75
CA TYR A 376 2.75 -2.99 13.69
C TYR A 376 4.07 -2.33 14.11
N HIS A 377 5.18 -2.94 13.74
CA HIS A 377 6.45 -2.26 13.61
C HIS A 377 6.59 -1.81 12.16
N VAL A 378 6.68 -0.53 11.95
CA VAL A 378 6.87 0.14 10.65
C VAL A 378 8.29 0.65 10.59
N ASP A 379 9.01 0.36 9.50
CA ASP A 379 10.30 0.96 9.16
C ASP A 379 10.24 1.44 7.71
N ALA A 380 9.58 2.57 7.53
CA ALA A 380 9.39 3.21 6.23
C ALA A 380 10.41 4.34 5.98
N ARG A 381 11.50 4.39 6.75
CA ARG A 381 12.51 5.45 6.62
C ARG A 381 13.05 5.54 5.21
N LEU A 382 13.18 6.77 4.73
CA LEU A 382 13.68 7.07 3.41
C LEU A 382 15.20 6.99 3.36
N TYR A 383 15.72 6.37 2.31
CA TYR A 383 17.14 6.24 2.04
C TYR A 383 17.47 6.87 0.70
N ASP A 384 18.30 7.91 0.72
CA ASP A 384 18.81 8.55 -0.50
C ASP A 384 19.92 7.69 -1.08
N THR A 385 19.70 7.16 -2.28
CA THR A 385 20.64 6.26 -2.94
C THR A 385 21.86 6.95 -3.54
N GLN A 386 21.83 8.27 -3.72
CA GLN A 386 22.98 9.05 -4.19
C GLN A 386 23.87 9.48 -3.01
N GLU A 387 23.25 9.96 -1.94
CA GLU A 387 23.96 10.38 -0.73
C GLU A 387 24.35 9.21 0.16
N ASN A 388 23.78 8.02 -0.08
CA ASN A 388 23.95 6.80 0.73
C ASN A 388 23.65 7.02 2.23
N THR A 389 22.59 7.74 2.52
CA THR A 389 22.16 8.07 3.88
C THR A 389 20.64 8.09 4.02
N TYR A 390 20.16 7.97 5.25
CA TYR A 390 18.76 8.24 5.56
C TYR A 390 18.47 9.73 5.46
N VAL A 391 17.26 10.05 4.99
CA VAL A 391 16.72 11.42 4.86
C VAL A 391 15.31 11.49 5.42
N ASP A 392 14.92 12.65 5.94
CA ASP A 392 13.62 12.86 6.57
C ASP A 392 12.56 13.41 5.59
N SER A 393 12.97 13.74 4.39
CA SER A 393 12.09 14.34 3.38
C SER A 393 12.16 13.61 2.05
N LEU A 394 11.02 13.57 1.37
CA LEU A 394 10.90 13.04 0.03
C LEU A 394 11.73 13.85 -0.97
N ASN A 395 12.50 13.16 -1.80
CA ASN A 395 13.20 13.72 -2.95
C ASN A 395 13.29 12.64 -4.04
N SER A 396 13.69 13.00 -5.25
CA SER A 396 13.76 12.11 -6.42
C SER A 396 14.72 10.92 -6.27
N ASN A 397 15.59 10.90 -5.25
CA ASN A 397 16.56 9.83 -5.00
C ASN A 397 16.23 9.05 -3.71
N ALA A 398 15.19 9.45 -3.00
CA ALA A 398 14.80 8.85 -1.74
C ALA A 398 13.79 7.72 -1.96
N TYR A 399 14.10 6.55 -1.40
CA TYR A 399 13.29 5.35 -1.46
C TYR A 399 13.07 4.83 -0.04
N ILE A 400 11.99 4.13 0.20
CA ILE A 400 11.87 3.37 1.46
C ILE A 400 13.02 2.36 1.50
N GLY A 401 13.86 2.48 2.52
CA GLY A 401 15.11 1.70 2.61
C GLY A 401 14.89 0.22 2.92
N ALA A 402 13.81 -0.11 3.61
CA ALA A 402 13.44 -1.47 3.96
C ALA A 402 12.31 -2.00 3.07
N SER A 403 12.34 -3.28 2.71
CA SER A 403 11.25 -4.01 2.10
C SER A 403 10.95 -5.26 2.91
N ASN A 404 9.75 -5.80 2.82
CA ASN A 404 9.45 -7.09 3.41
C ASN A 404 10.20 -8.25 2.74
N SER A 405 10.75 -8.02 1.54
CA SER A 405 11.63 -8.94 0.82
C SER A 405 13.09 -8.48 0.87
N GLU A 406 14.00 -9.37 1.27
CA GLU A 406 15.43 -9.05 1.36
C GLU A 406 16.00 -8.60 0.01
N SER A 407 15.58 -9.26 -1.08
CA SER A 407 16.05 -8.97 -2.44
C SER A 407 15.68 -7.57 -2.94
N TRP A 408 14.69 -6.93 -2.33
CA TRP A 408 14.19 -5.60 -2.69
C TRP A 408 14.64 -4.48 -1.73
N SER A 409 15.31 -4.83 -0.63
CA SER A 409 15.84 -3.83 0.30
C SER A 409 17.04 -3.09 -0.31
N PHE A 410 17.04 -1.77 -0.24
CA PHE A 410 18.16 -0.93 -0.72
C PHE A 410 19.37 -0.93 0.22
N LEU A 411 19.20 -1.37 1.47
CA LEU A 411 20.25 -1.33 2.48
C LEU A 411 21.10 -2.59 2.47
N ASP A 412 22.29 -2.55 1.89
CA ASP A 412 23.22 -3.69 1.77
C ASP A 412 23.60 -4.30 3.11
N THR A 413 23.82 -3.48 4.14
CA THR A 413 24.29 -3.95 5.45
C THR A 413 23.21 -4.64 6.27
N ASN A 414 21.95 -4.42 5.96
CA ASN A 414 20.80 -4.89 6.74
C ASN A 414 19.77 -5.66 5.91
N LYS A 415 20.11 -6.01 4.66
CA LYS A 415 19.24 -6.77 3.77
C LYS A 415 18.54 -7.92 4.50
N GLY A 416 17.22 -7.93 4.46
CA GLY A 416 16.38 -8.96 5.06
C GLY A 416 16.23 -8.92 6.58
N LYS A 417 16.94 -8.06 7.30
CA LYS A 417 16.74 -7.90 8.74
C LYS A 417 15.61 -6.93 9.05
N PHE A 418 15.63 -5.77 8.39
CA PHE A 418 14.61 -4.74 8.57
C PHE A 418 13.48 -4.99 7.59
N LYS A 419 12.26 -4.93 8.08
CA LYS A 419 11.05 -5.09 7.29
C LYS A 419 10.32 -3.76 7.24
N LEU A 420 9.80 -3.41 6.08
CA LEU A 420 8.95 -2.22 5.92
C LEU A 420 7.80 -2.24 6.94
N LEU A 421 7.14 -3.38 7.03
CA LEU A 421 5.97 -3.55 7.88
C LEU A 421 5.94 -4.96 8.47
N SER A 422 5.85 -5.06 9.79
CA SER A 422 5.72 -6.37 10.45
C SER A 422 4.72 -6.33 11.60
N LEU A 423 3.95 -7.40 11.72
CA LEU A 423 2.97 -7.59 12.77
C LEU A 423 3.65 -8.05 14.07
N VAL A 424 3.38 -7.34 15.17
CA VAL A 424 3.89 -7.70 16.50
C VAL A 424 2.88 -8.65 17.17
N ASP A 425 3.35 -9.86 17.52
CA ASP A 425 2.50 -10.90 18.12
C ASP A 425 2.32 -10.67 19.63
N ALA A 426 1.06 -10.52 20.07
CA ALA A 426 0.73 -10.38 21.50
C ALA A 426 1.22 -11.56 22.37
N ASN A 427 1.64 -12.68 21.79
CA ASN A 427 2.26 -13.82 22.48
C ASN A 427 3.77 -13.71 22.63
N LYS A 428 4.36 -12.55 22.35
CA LYS A 428 5.81 -12.26 22.58
C LYS A 428 6.76 -13.16 21.78
N ASN A 429 6.39 -13.56 20.57
CA ASN A 429 7.25 -14.39 19.73
C ASN A 429 7.57 -13.71 18.38
N ALA A 430 8.65 -14.15 17.76
CA ALA A 430 9.18 -13.59 16.52
C ALA A 430 8.78 -14.40 15.28
N ARG A 431 7.71 -15.18 15.33
CA ARG A 431 7.38 -16.15 14.28
C ARG A 431 7.22 -15.51 12.89
N TYR A 432 6.76 -14.27 12.82
CA TYR A 432 6.55 -13.57 11.56
C TYR A 432 7.88 -13.16 10.88
N LEU A 433 8.92 -12.95 11.66
CA LEU A 433 10.26 -12.62 11.18
C LEU A 433 11.18 -13.83 11.04
N SER A 434 10.71 -15.04 11.38
CA SER A 434 11.54 -16.25 11.44
C SER A 434 10.98 -17.44 10.65
N SER A 435 9.79 -17.33 10.06
CA SER A 435 9.15 -18.42 9.32
C SER A 435 8.25 -17.90 8.20
N PRO A 436 8.38 -18.43 6.98
CA PRO A 436 7.50 -18.10 5.87
C PRO A 436 6.09 -18.74 6.01
N TYR A 437 5.90 -19.59 7.02
CA TYR A 437 4.65 -20.30 7.27
C TYR A 437 3.87 -19.75 8.47
N ALA A 438 4.33 -18.62 9.04
CA ALA A 438 3.65 -18.02 10.16
C ALA A 438 2.34 -17.36 9.70
N ILE A 439 1.23 -17.78 10.29
CA ILE A 439 -0.11 -17.27 10.00
C ILE A 439 -0.62 -16.56 11.25
N ALA A 440 -1.05 -15.33 11.10
CA ALA A 440 -1.72 -14.58 12.16
C ALA A 440 -3.08 -15.19 12.48
N ASN A 441 -3.52 -15.01 13.71
CA ASN A 441 -4.82 -15.49 14.21
C ASN A 441 -5.24 -14.61 15.39
N ASN A 442 -6.42 -14.89 15.97
CA ASN A 442 -6.97 -14.10 17.08
C ASN A 442 -6.01 -13.90 18.27
N ASN A 443 -5.11 -14.86 18.54
CA ASN A 443 -4.12 -14.71 19.62
C ASN A 443 -3.00 -13.74 19.29
N THR A 444 -2.86 -13.32 18.05
CA THR A 444 -1.91 -12.29 17.61
C THR A 444 -2.31 -10.91 18.12
N LEU A 445 -3.61 -10.70 18.28
CA LEU A 445 -4.17 -9.41 18.66
C LEU A 445 -3.92 -9.11 20.14
N PHE A 446 -3.62 -7.84 20.43
CA PHE A 446 -3.62 -7.36 21.81
C PHE A 446 -5.06 -7.10 22.25
N THR A 447 -5.50 -7.89 23.23
CA THR A 447 -6.83 -7.81 23.82
C THR A 447 -6.77 -7.15 25.19
N GLN A 448 -7.93 -6.87 25.80
CA GLN A 448 -8.01 -6.25 27.11
C GLN A 448 -7.14 -6.95 28.16
N GLY A 449 -6.41 -6.18 28.96
CA GLY A 449 -5.52 -6.64 30.03
C GLY A 449 -4.11 -7.03 29.55
N LYS A 450 -3.83 -7.03 28.23
CA LYS A 450 -2.47 -7.21 27.72
C LYS A 450 -1.63 -5.96 28.01
N ILE A 451 -0.32 -6.17 28.15
CA ILE A 451 0.68 -5.10 28.32
C ILE A 451 1.79 -5.34 27.33
N PHE A 452 2.18 -4.29 26.61
CA PHE A 452 3.39 -4.26 25.81
C PHE A 452 4.47 -3.47 26.55
N ALA A 453 5.60 -4.13 26.80
CA ALA A 453 6.85 -3.50 27.21
C ALA A 453 7.94 -4.03 26.29
N PHE A 454 8.70 -3.16 25.64
CA PHE A 454 9.64 -3.52 24.56
C PHE A 454 10.57 -4.66 24.96
N GLN A 455 11.07 -4.68 26.20
CA GLN A 455 11.93 -5.73 26.72
C GLN A 455 11.32 -7.14 26.63
N ASP A 456 10.00 -7.24 26.81
CA ASP A 456 9.28 -8.52 26.75
C ASP A 456 9.08 -9.02 25.31
N TYR A 457 9.07 -8.09 24.35
CA TYR A 457 8.83 -8.33 22.93
C TYR A 457 10.09 -8.22 22.07
N LYS A 458 11.27 -8.09 22.68
CA LYS A 458 12.54 -7.83 21.97
C LYS A 458 12.84 -8.80 20.84
N SER A 459 12.34 -10.01 20.87
CA SER A 459 12.53 -11.01 19.80
C SER A 459 11.73 -10.68 18.53
N ALA A 460 10.73 -9.83 18.59
CA ALA A 460 9.94 -9.36 17.45
C ALA A 460 10.60 -8.18 16.71
N PHE A 461 11.74 -7.70 17.20
CA PHE A 461 12.47 -6.58 16.61
C PHE A 461 13.88 -6.99 16.22
N PRO A 462 14.39 -6.62 15.03
CA PRO A 462 15.71 -7.01 14.55
C PRO A 462 16.85 -6.65 15.51
N LEU A 463 16.82 -5.46 16.11
CA LEU A 463 17.81 -5.01 17.10
C LEU A 463 17.30 -5.11 18.56
N GLY A 464 16.19 -5.81 18.79
CA GLY A 464 15.53 -5.89 20.10
C GLY A 464 16.40 -6.50 21.22
N ASN A 465 17.36 -7.39 20.91
CA ASN A 465 18.31 -7.89 21.91
C ASN A 465 19.18 -6.78 22.52
N SER A 466 19.39 -5.68 21.81
CA SER A 466 20.07 -4.48 22.29
C SER A 466 19.08 -3.44 22.84
N LEU A 467 17.80 -3.79 22.92
CA LEU A 467 16.67 -2.89 23.28
C LEU A 467 16.59 -1.64 22.39
N LYS A 468 16.82 -1.83 21.08
CA LYS A 468 16.87 -0.77 20.08
C LYS A 468 15.84 -1.04 18.97
N MET A 469 15.26 0.04 18.46
CA MET A 469 14.60 0.10 17.18
C MET A 469 15.64 -0.04 16.05
N ASN A 470 15.22 -0.16 14.81
CA ASN A 470 16.12 -0.32 13.66
C ASN A 470 16.98 0.94 13.40
N ASP A 471 16.48 2.12 13.76
CA ASP A 471 17.21 3.41 13.74
C ASP A 471 18.23 3.57 14.88
N ALA A 472 18.35 2.54 15.71
CA ALA A 472 19.16 2.48 16.93
C ALA A 472 18.69 3.39 18.08
N THR A 473 17.51 3.95 18.02
CA THR A 473 16.87 4.64 19.15
C THR A 473 16.38 3.65 20.21
N THR A 474 16.03 4.13 21.38
CA THR A 474 15.37 3.32 22.42
C THR A 474 13.88 3.64 22.39
N PHE A 475 13.04 2.61 22.26
CA PHE A 475 11.60 2.79 22.35
C PHE A 475 11.20 3.19 23.77
N PRO A 476 10.62 4.39 23.99
CA PRO A 476 10.51 4.96 25.32
C PRO A 476 9.20 4.63 26.03
N PHE A 477 8.32 3.79 25.48
CA PHE A 477 6.96 3.63 25.97
C PHE A 477 6.65 2.21 26.46
N SER A 478 5.81 2.13 27.49
CA SER A 478 5.01 0.94 27.82
C SER A 478 3.53 1.19 27.52
N ILE A 479 2.79 0.15 27.13
CA ILE A 479 1.42 0.26 26.64
C ILE A 479 0.54 -0.76 27.37
N GLU A 480 -0.52 -0.29 28.04
CA GLU A 480 -1.56 -1.12 28.67
C GLU A 480 -2.87 -1.01 27.87
N PHE A 481 -3.43 -2.14 27.45
CA PHE A 481 -4.72 -2.23 26.78
C PHE A 481 -5.82 -2.42 27.84
N SER A 482 -6.28 -1.32 28.45
CA SER A 482 -7.17 -1.36 29.63
C SER A 482 -8.61 -1.74 29.26
N GLN A 483 -9.07 -1.43 28.06
CA GLN A 483 -10.33 -1.88 27.48
C GLN A 483 -10.15 -2.13 26.00
N VAL A 484 -10.68 -3.24 25.46
CA VAL A 484 -10.70 -3.54 24.03
C VAL A 484 -11.97 -4.33 23.74
N ASN A 485 -12.84 -3.78 22.93
CA ASN A 485 -14.07 -4.42 22.45
C ASN A 485 -14.39 -3.97 21.02
N SER A 486 -15.57 -4.28 20.50
CA SER A 486 -16.00 -3.91 19.15
C SER A 486 -16.25 -2.41 18.96
N ASP A 487 -16.42 -1.64 20.02
CA ASP A 487 -16.83 -0.24 19.93
C ASP A 487 -15.66 0.71 20.16
N ILE A 488 -14.78 0.37 21.11
CA ILE A 488 -13.67 1.22 21.53
C ILE A 488 -12.48 0.41 22.05
N ALA A 489 -11.30 1.01 21.98
CA ALA A 489 -10.14 0.61 22.76
C ALA A 489 -9.63 1.78 23.63
N LYS A 490 -9.42 1.52 24.93
CA LYS A 490 -8.76 2.45 25.87
C LYS A 490 -7.35 1.98 26.13
N ILE A 491 -6.41 2.82 25.81
CA ILE A 491 -4.98 2.51 25.79
C ILE A 491 -4.26 3.51 26.69
N LYS A 492 -3.52 2.98 27.68
CA LYS A 492 -2.67 3.79 28.55
C LYS A 492 -1.23 3.65 28.09
N ILE A 493 -0.59 4.75 27.82
CA ILE A 493 0.80 4.83 27.37
C ILE A 493 1.58 5.57 28.45
N ARG A 494 2.75 5.04 28.80
CA ARG A 494 3.63 5.60 29.83
C ARG A 494 5.06 5.61 29.35
N VAL A 495 5.73 6.72 29.57
CA VAL A 495 7.16 6.87 29.36
C VAL A 495 7.91 6.04 30.42
N ILE A 496 8.94 5.29 30.01
CA ILE A 496 9.73 4.39 30.87
C ILE A 496 11.19 4.81 30.94
#